data_a4e3c663dce2ccccd4d0a6903ac7cac2
#
_entry.id   a4e3c663dce2ccccd4d0a6903ac7cac2
#
_cell.length_a   1.000
_cell.length_b   1.000
_cell.length_c   1.000
_cell.angle_alpha   90.00
_cell.angle_beta   90.00
_cell.angle_gamma   90.00
#
_symmetry.space_group_name_H-M   'P 1'
#
loop_
_entity.id
_entity.type
_entity.pdbx_description
1 polymer ?
#
loop_
_entity_poly.entity_id
_entity_poly.type
_entity_poly.pdbx_seq_one_letter_code
_entity_poly.pdbx_strand_id
1 'polypeptide(L)'
;MESRKQSKPALPPFEVSLRIRHPTLDTAELSREFNIKPEHAFRAGEPRPARTGNLTTSVHTESYWLGALNVGSWPPDMPFPDHPKLQLAQERLRTTAAQSFGWALSLSTGRFLRLHAERLRRIRADGGEISLLVALSPGDVGSFTLPPEVSRVFGECGITVEFEFS
;
A
#
# COMPACT_ATOMS: atom_id res chain seq x y z
N MET A 1 -38.91 4.51 21.61
CA MET A 1 -37.95 5.22 20.71
C MET A 1 -36.66 4.41 20.67
N GLU A 2 -36.57 3.51 19.70
CA GLU A 2 -35.35 2.66 19.53
C GLU A 2 -34.33 3.47 18.76
N SER A 3 -33.21 3.77 19.41
CA SER A 3 -32.03 4.33 18.77
C SER A 3 -31.48 3.30 17.78
N ARG A 4 -31.74 3.51 16.48
CA ARG A 4 -31.01 2.81 15.41
C ARG A 4 -29.52 3.11 15.58
N LYS A 5 -28.78 2.15 16.11
CA LYS A 5 -27.32 2.13 15.98
C LYS A 5 -27.02 2.16 14.48
N GLN A 6 -26.57 3.29 13.97
CA GLN A 6 -25.99 3.37 12.64
C GLN A 6 -24.73 2.49 12.65
N SER A 7 -24.84 1.34 12.03
CA SER A 7 -23.68 0.49 11.76
C SER A 7 -22.72 1.29 10.86
N LYS A 8 -21.51 1.52 11.35
CA LYS A 8 -20.40 2.09 10.59
C LYS A 8 -20.27 1.31 9.28
N PRO A 9 -20.24 1.95 8.12
CA PRO A 9 -20.01 1.22 6.88
C PRO A 9 -18.65 0.51 7.00
N ALA A 10 -18.68 -0.82 6.91
CA ALA A 10 -17.47 -1.61 6.84
C ALA A 10 -16.73 -1.23 5.55
N LEU A 11 -15.48 -0.80 5.67
CA LEU A 11 -14.60 -0.70 4.51
C LEU A 11 -14.42 -2.11 3.93
N PRO A 12 -14.34 -2.25 2.59
CA PRO A 12 -14.07 -3.54 2.00
C PRO A 12 -12.78 -4.10 2.59
N PRO A 13 -12.74 -5.38 2.97
CA PRO A 13 -11.55 -6.01 3.52
C PRO A 13 -10.50 -6.16 2.41
N PHE A 14 -9.56 -5.26 2.38
CA PHE A 14 -8.40 -5.38 1.52
C PHE A 14 -7.15 -4.96 2.32
N GLU A 15 -6.05 -5.59 1.99
CA GLU A 15 -4.75 -5.26 2.54
C GLU A 15 -3.87 -4.64 1.45
N VAL A 16 -3.07 -3.65 1.83
CA VAL A 16 -2.13 -3.02 0.91
C VAL A 16 -0.74 -3.07 1.50
N SER A 17 0.17 -3.65 0.74
CA SER A 17 1.59 -3.68 1.06
C SER A 17 2.39 -2.96 -0.02
N LEU A 18 3.43 -2.26 0.41
CA LEU A 18 4.42 -1.66 -0.49
C LEU A 18 5.58 -2.62 -0.63
N ARG A 19 5.89 -3.01 -1.87
CA ARG A 19 7.05 -3.83 -2.22
C ARG A 19 8.08 -2.98 -2.96
N ILE A 20 9.33 -3.06 -2.53
CA ILE A 20 10.45 -2.40 -3.18
C ILE A 20 11.55 -3.43 -3.43
N ARG A 21 12.05 -3.47 -4.67
CA ARG A 21 13.22 -4.23 -5.10
C ARG A 21 14.26 -3.25 -5.62
N HIS A 22 15.51 -3.44 -5.25
CA HIS A 22 16.56 -2.49 -5.64
C HIS A 22 17.93 -3.16 -5.61
N PRO A 23 18.84 -2.82 -6.52
CA PRO A 23 20.17 -3.43 -6.54
C PRO A 23 20.95 -3.31 -5.23
N THR A 24 20.84 -2.18 -4.51
CA THR A 24 21.73 -1.89 -3.37
C THR A 24 21.06 -1.13 -2.21
N LEU A 25 19.72 -1.14 -2.12
CA LEU A 25 18.98 -0.36 -1.11
C LEU A 25 19.32 -0.79 0.33
N ASP A 26 19.51 0.18 1.21
CA ASP A 26 19.54 -0.05 2.66
C ASP A 26 18.10 -0.17 3.19
N THR A 27 17.69 -1.41 3.43
CA THR A 27 16.34 -1.72 3.89
C THR A 27 16.04 -1.25 5.32
N ALA A 28 17.06 -1.14 6.17
CA ALA A 28 16.91 -0.65 7.53
C ALA A 28 16.74 0.87 7.57
N GLU A 29 17.46 1.58 6.71
CA GLU A 29 17.28 3.03 6.52
C GLU A 29 15.88 3.33 6.01
N LEU A 30 15.43 2.57 4.99
CA LEU A 30 14.10 2.73 4.41
C LEU A 30 12.99 2.50 5.45
N SER A 31 13.12 1.49 6.30
CA SER A 31 12.17 1.19 7.37
C SER A 31 12.05 2.34 8.37
N ARG A 32 13.18 2.97 8.70
CA ARG A 32 13.20 4.15 9.59
C ARG A 32 12.57 5.37 8.94
N GLU A 33 12.88 5.61 7.67
CA GLU A 33 12.38 6.76 6.90
C GLU A 33 10.86 6.67 6.70
N PHE A 34 10.35 5.49 6.37
CA PHE A 34 8.91 5.26 6.19
C PHE A 34 8.16 5.09 7.50
N ASN A 35 8.88 4.88 8.61
CA ASN A 35 8.32 4.53 9.90
C ASN A 35 7.40 3.29 9.81
N ILE A 36 7.82 2.30 9.02
CA ILE A 36 7.11 1.04 8.80
C ILE A 36 8.05 -0.10 9.17
N LYS A 37 7.56 -1.01 10.01
CA LYS A 37 8.22 -2.29 10.26
C LYS A 37 7.97 -3.20 9.06
N PRO A 38 8.99 -3.64 8.34
CA PRO A 38 8.80 -4.52 7.21
C PRO A 38 8.34 -5.91 7.65
N GLU A 39 7.50 -6.55 6.85
CA GLU A 39 7.16 -7.96 6.98
C GLU A 39 8.31 -8.84 6.51
N HIS A 40 8.94 -8.42 5.41
CA HIS A 40 10.12 -9.04 4.84
C HIS A 40 11.11 -7.99 4.39
N ALA A 41 12.37 -8.15 4.76
CA ALA A 41 13.45 -7.31 4.27
C ALA A 41 14.76 -8.08 4.26
N PHE A 42 15.54 -7.90 3.20
CA PHE A 42 16.92 -8.36 3.10
C PHE A 42 17.71 -7.43 2.17
N ARG A 43 19.02 -7.44 2.30
CA ARG A 43 19.91 -6.65 1.45
C ARG A 43 20.62 -7.52 0.41
N ALA A 44 21.01 -6.90 -0.69
CA ALA A 44 21.96 -7.52 -1.62
C ALA A 44 23.23 -7.91 -0.87
N GLY A 45 23.73 -9.12 -1.15
CA GLY A 45 24.92 -9.68 -0.48
C GLY A 45 24.63 -10.39 0.83
N GLU A 46 23.46 -10.27 1.43
CA GLU A 46 23.11 -11.04 2.62
C GLU A 46 22.92 -12.53 2.28
N PRO A 47 23.36 -13.44 3.18
CA PRO A 47 23.16 -14.88 2.97
C PRO A 47 21.68 -15.23 2.90
N ARG A 48 21.30 -16.10 1.97
CA ARG A 48 19.95 -16.64 1.92
C ARG A 48 19.78 -17.70 3.01
N PRO A 49 18.69 -17.68 3.79
CA PRO A 49 18.41 -18.74 4.73
C PRO A 49 18.20 -20.06 3.97
N ALA A 50 18.89 -21.11 4.39
CA ALA A 50 18.71 -22.43 3.82
C ALA A 50 17.38 -23.03 4.27
N ARG A 51 16.73 -23.73 3.36
CA ARG A 51 15.46 -24.47 3.64
C ARG A 51 15.62 -25.56 4.71
N THR A 52 16.83 -25.98 4.99
CA THR A 52 17.19 -27.11 5.87
C THR A 52 18.13 -26.75 7.02
N GLY A 53 18.25 -25.47 7.38
CA GLY A 53 19.11 -25.03 8.50
C GLY A 53 20.60 -24.97 8.21
N ASN A 54 21.07 -25.43 7.05
CA ASN A 54 22.46 -25.28 6.63
C ASN A 54 22.67 -23.92 5.96
N LEU A 55 23.77 -23.24 6.28
CA LEU A 55 24.13 -22.00 5.59
C LEU A 55 24.34 -22.29 4.10
N THR A 56 23.54 -21.69 3.25
CA THR A 56 23.77 -21.73 1.81
C THR A 56 24.89 -20.76 1.47
N THR A 57 25.74 -21.14 0.50
CA THR A 57 26.74 -20.22 -0.07
C THR A 57 26.12 -19.17 -0.99
N SER A 58 24.78 -19.24 -1.21
CA SER A 58 24.07 -18.27 -2.06
C SER A 58 23.69 -17.00 -1.28
N VAL A 59 23.87 -15.87 -1.93
CA VAL A 59 23.50 -14.56 -1.39
C VAL A 59 22.34 -13.96 -2.19
N HIS A 60 21.65 -12.98 -1.61
CA HIS A 60 20.68 -12.17 -2.33
C HIS A 60 21.39 -11.28 -3.36
N THR A 61 20.91 -11.27 -4.59
CA THR A 61 21.47 -10.47 -5.68
C THR A 61 20.91 -9.04 -5.70
N GLU A 62 19.80 -8.82 -5.02
CA GLU A 62 19.13 -7.55 -4.87
C GLU A 62 18.63 -7.36 -3.44
N SER A 63 18.40 -6.13 -3.04
CA SER A 63 17.71 -5.78 -1.82
C SER A 63 16.19 -5.87 -2.04
N TYR A 64 15.48 -6.33 -1.02
CA TYR A 64 14.04 -6.49 -1.03
C TYR A 64 13.44 -5.90 0.25
N TRP A 65 12.36 -5.20 0.13
CA TRP A 65 11.61 -4.65 1.24
C TRP A 65 10.11 -4.77 0.97
N LEU A 66 9.37 -5.31 1.93
CA LEU A 66 7.93 -5.44 1.91
C LEU A 66 7.36 -4.96 3.24
N GLY A 67 6.48 -3.97 3.22
CA GLY A 67 5.84 -3.45 4.41
C GLY A 67 4.38 -3.14 4.20
N ALA A 68 3.55 -3.51 5.17
CA ALA A 68 2.12 -3.20 5.14
C ALA A 68 1.88 -1.70 5.33
N LEU A 69 1.04 -1.13 4.49
CA LEU A 69 0.63 0.27 4.59
C LEU A 69 -0.57 0.48 5.55
N ASN A 70 -1.00 -0.54 6.27
CA ASN A 70 -2.11 -0.51 7.26
C ASN A 70 -3.33 0.29 6.81
N VAL A 71 -3.75 0.05 5.61
CA VAL A 71 -4.80 0.80 4.94
C VAL A 71 -6.19 0.51 5.50
N GLY A 72 -6.38 -0.67 6.09
CA GLY A 72 -7.65 -1.08 6.69
C GLY A 72 -7.92 -0.50 8.08
N SER A 73 -6.90 0.02 8.75
CA SER A 73 -7.03 0.70 10.04
C SER A 73 -6.91 2.21 9.87
N TRP A 74 -7.87 2.79 9.21
CA TRP A 74 -8.08 4.23 9.37
C TRP A 74 -8.38 4.44 10.86
N PRO A 75 -7.58 5.23 11.62
CA PRO A 75 -7.91 5.51 13.00
C PRO A 75 -9.29 6.17 12.99
N PRO A 76 -10.27 5.65 13.75
CA PRO A 76 -11.63 6.16 13.77
C PRO A 76 -11.71 7.64 14.22
N ASP A 77 -10.64 8.17 14.77
CA ASP A 77 -10.57 9.48 15.43
C ASP A 77 -9.78 10.53 14.66
N MET A 78 -9.27 10.23 13.47
CA MET A 78 -8.73 11.30 12.64
C MET A 78 -9.89 12.11 12.04
N PRO A 79 -10.05 13.39 12.40
CA PRO A 79 -10.97 14.26 11.68
C PRO A 79 -10.49 14.28 10.22
N PHE A 80 -11.38 13.95 9.29
CA PHE A 80 -11.13 14.23 7.88
C PHE A 80 -10.77 15.71 7.78
N PRO A 81 -9.68 16.07 7.12
CA PRO A 81 -9.44 17.47 6.85
C PRO A 81 -10.70 18.04 6.18
N ASP A 82 -11.16 19.18 6.64
CA ASP A 82 -12.36 19.91 6.16
C ASP A 82 -12.22 20.33 4.68
N HIS A 83 -11.94 19.37 3.82
CA HIS A 83 -11.80 19.62 2.39
C HIS A 83 -13.08 19.18 1.69
N PRO A 84 -13.82 20.10 1.02
CA PRO A 84 -15.10 19.81 0.36
C PRO A 84 -15.05 18.62 -0.60
N LYS A 85 -13.91 18.37 -1.25
CA LYS A 85 -13.70 17.21 -2.13
C LYS A 85 -13.67 15.88 -1.38
N LEU A 86 -13.27 15.87 -0.09
CA LEU A 86 -13.26 14.67 0.73
C LEU A 86 -14.62 14.33 1.29
N GLN A 87 -15.44 15.34 1.57
CA GLN A 87 -16.84 15.15 1.95
C GLN A 87 -17.67 14.58 0.77
N LEU A 88 -17.46 15.10 -0.43
CA LEU A 88 -18.05 14.55 -1.65
C LEU A 88 -17.58 13.12 -1.95
N ALA A 89 -16.33 12.80 -1.65
CA ALA A 89 -15.82 11.44 -1.77
C ALA A 89 -16.47 10.50 -0.75
N GLN A 90 -16.70 10.94 0.49
CA GLN A 90 -17.44 10.16 1.48
C GLN A 90 -18.89 9.88 1.09
N GLU A 91 -19.58 10.85 0.50
CA GLU A 91 -20.94 10.64 0.00
C GLU A 91 -21.00 9.66 -1.17
N ARG A 92 -20.02 9.72 -2.08
CA ARG A 92 -19.87 8.78 -3.18
C ARG A 92 -19.45 7.38 -2.72
N LEU A 93 -18.64 7.26 -1.66
CA LEU A 93 -18.29 6.00 -0.99
C LEU A 93 -19.53 5.24 -0.47
N ARG A 94 -20.62 5.93 -0.24
CA ARG A 94 -21.88 5.34 0.22
C ARG A 94 -22.72 4.75 -0.91
N THR A 95 -22.41 5.04 -2.16
CA THR A 95 -23.34 4.76 -3.26
C THR A 95 -23.00 3.53 -4.10
N THR A 96 -21.76 3.08 -4.20
CA THR A 96 -21.41 1.82 -4.89
C THR A 96 -20.12 1.19 -4.39
N ALA A 97 -20.13 -0.11 -4.05
CA ALA A 97 -18.96 -0.83 -3.53
C ALA A 97 -17.74 -0.79 -4.48
N ALA A 98 -17.96 -0.81 -5.79
CA ALA A 98 -16.90 -0.78 -6.79
C ALA A 98 -16.19 0.59 -6.90
N GLN A 99 -16.92 1.68 -6.69
CA GLN A 99 -16.33 3.03 -6.65
C GLN A 99 -15.64 3.32 -5.32
N SER A 100 -16.10 2.68 -4.24
CA SER A 100 -15.53 2.82 -2.90
C SER A 100 -14.09 2.34 -2.84
N PHE A 101 -13.76 1.24 -3.51
CA PHE A 101 -12.43 0.63 -3.46
C PHE A 101 -11.32 1.57 -3.98
N GLY A 102 -11.48 2.11 -5.18
CA GLY A 102 -10.50 3.02 -5.77
C GLY A 102 -10.26 4.27 -4.92
N TRP A 103 -11.32 4.80 -4.34
CA TRP A 103 -11.24 5.94 -3.41
C TRP A 103 -10.61 5.56 -2.07
N ALA A 104 -10.97 4.42 -1.48
CA ALA A 104 -10.36 3.93 -0.26
C ALA A 104 -8.85 3.69 -0.44
N LEU A 105 -8.46 3.07 -1.55
CA LEU A 105 -7.06 2.89 -1.92
C LEU A 105 -6.34 4.24 -2.06
N SER A 106 -6.95 5.21 -2.72
CA SER A 106 -6.40 6.56 -2.86
C SER A 106 -6.21 7.28 -1.54
N LEU A 107 -7.22 7.24 -0.68
CA LEU A 107 -7.17 7.92 0.63
C LEU A 107 -6.09 7.33 1.52
N SER A 108 -5.99 6.02 1.52
CA SER A 108 -5.09 5.30 2.39
C SER A 108 -3.62 5.36 1.94
N THR A 109 -3.39 5.26 0.64
CA THR A 109 -2.04 5.34 0.07
C THR A 109 -1.60 6.77 -0.22
N GLY A 110 -2.53 7.65 -0.55
CA GLY A 110 -2.25 9.00 -1.06
C GLY A 110 -1.47 9.89 -0.10
N ARG A 111 -1.68 9.77 1.22
CA ARG A 111 -0.88 10.51 2.20
C ARG A 111 0.56 10.01 2.22
N PHE A 112 0.74 8.70 2.28
CA PHE A 112 2.05 8.06 2.25
C PHE A 112 2.81 8.43 0.98
N LEU A 113 2.17 8.28 -0.18
CA LEU A 113 2.78 8.60 -1.46
C LEU A 113 3.20 10.06 -1.58
N ARG A 114 2.38 11.00 -1.11
CA ARG A 114 2.74 12.42 -1.10
C ARG A 114 3.92 12.72 -0.20
N LEU A 115 3.96 12.15 1.00
CA LEU A 115 5.05 12.35 1.95
C LEU A 115 6.38 11.79 1.43
N HIS A 116 6.34 10.68 0.72
CA HIS A 116 7.54 9.96 0.30
C HIS A 116 7.78 10.01 -1.21
N ALA A 117 7.03 10.82 -1.96
CA ALA A 117 7.09 10.88 -3.42
C ALA A 117 8.50 11.08 -3.97
N GLU A 118 9.26 11.97 -3.37
CA GLU A 118 10.64 12.25 -3.81
C GLU A 118 11.55 11.05 -3.57
N ARG A 119 11.43 10.40 -2.42
CA ARG A 119 12.20 9.19 -2.10
C ARG A 119 11.88 8.05 -3.05
N LEU A 120 10.60 7.83 -3.33
CA LEU A 120 10.15 6.79 -4.27
C LEU A 120 10.68 7.06 -5.69
N ARG A 121 10.64 8.31 -6.16
CA ARG A 121 11.23 8.67 -7.46
C ARG A 121 12.74 8.42 -7.52
N ARG A 122 13.49 8.73 -6.44
CA ARG A 122 14.93 8.43 -6.37
C ARG A 122 15.17 6.93 -6.45
N ILE A 123 14.46 6.12 -5.67
CA ILE A 123 14.55 4.67 -5.72
C ILE A 123 14.34 4.16 -7.16
N ARG A 124 13.34 4.71 -7.87
CA ARG A 124 13.10 4.37 -9.28
C ARG A 124 14.24 4.82 -10.18
N ALA A 125 14.74 6.01 -10.01
CA ALA A 125 15.84 6.56 -10.81
C ALA A 125 17.13 5.76 -10.64
N ASP A 126 17.34 5.20 -9.45
CA ASP A 126 18.51 4.36 -9.11
C ASP A 126 18.33 2.88 -9.52
N GLY A 127 17.32 2.57 -10.34
CA GLY A 127 17.06 1.23 -10.88
C GLY A 127 16.18 0.35 -9.99
N GLY A 128 15.52 0.91 -8.98
CA GLY A 128 14.57 0.18 -8.15
C GLY A 128 13.23 -0.04 -8.81
N GLU A 129 12.52 -1.07 -8.39
CA GLU A 129 11.13 -1.37 -8.74
C GLU A 129 10.24 -1.18 -7.52
N ILE A 130 9.09 -0.54 -7.72
CA ILE A 130 8.13 -0.26 -6.66
C ILE A 130 6.76 -0.78 -7.07
N SER A 131 6.17 -1.63 -6.24
CA SER A 131 4.83 -2.17 -6.44
C SER A 131 3.96 -1.97 -5.21
N LEU A 132 2.69 -1.63 -5.42
CA LEU A 132 1.64 -1.77 -4.42
C LEU A 132 0.95 -3.11 -4.64
N LEU A 133 1.04 -3.99 -3.64
CA LEU A 133 0.31 -5.25 -3.62
C LEU A 133 -1.02 -5.01 -2.91
N VAL A 134 -2.11 -5.27 -3.61
CA VAL A 134 -3.46 -5.10 -3.08
C VAL A 134 -4.11 -6.48 -3.00
N ALA A 135 -4.19 -7.02 -1.80
CA ALA A 135 -4.85 -8.30 -1.55
C ALA A 135 -6.35 -8.08 -1.36
N LEU A 136 -7.15 -8.79 -2.13
CA LEU A 136 -8.62 -8.73 -2.15
C LEU A 136 -9.20 -10.10 -1.81
N SER A 137 -10.17 -10.12 -0.90
CA SER A 137 -10.90 -11.37 -0.60
C SER A 137 -11.90 -11.71 -1.72
N PRO A 138 -11.93 -12.96 -2.17
CA PRO A 138 -12.89 -13.40 -3.18
C PRO A 138 -14.32 -13.23 -2.64
N GLY A 139 -15.18 -12.62 -3.43
CA GLY A 139 -16.59 -12.45 -3.12
C GLY A 139 -17.00 -11.03 -2.71
N ASP A 140 -16.08 -10.17 -2.30
CA ASP A 140 -16.41 -8.82 -1.88
C ASP A 140 -16.34 -7.78 -3.02
N VAL A 141 -15.64 -8.08 -4.11
CA VAL A 141 -15.44 -7.15 -5.23
C VAL A 141 -15.66 -7.85 -6.57
N GLY A 142 -16.84 -7.66 -7.15
CA GLY A 142 -17.15 -8.17 -8.51
C GLY A 142 -16.46 -7.35 -9.62
N SER A 143 -16.20 -6.08 -9.38
CA SER A 143 -15.44 -5.18 -10.26
C SER A 143 -14.99 -3.95 -9.46
N PHE A 144 -13.93 -3.31 -9.91
CA PHE A 144 -13.49 -2.04 -9.32
C PHE A 144 -13.00 -1.09 -10.41
N THR A 145 -13.04 0.20 -10.10
CA THR A 145 -12.53 1.23 -10.99
C THR A 145 -11.52 2.07 -10.24
N LEU A 146 -10.34 2.25 -10.83
CA LEU A 146 -9.36 3.22 -10.35
C LEU A 146 -9.67 4.58 -10.98
N PRO A 147 -9.97 5.61 -10.19
CA PRO A 147 -10.13 6.96 -10.73
C PRO A 147 -8.85 7.42 -11.43
N PRO A 148 -8.96 8.22 -12.54
CA PRO A 148 -7.79 8.71 -13.27
C PRO A 148 -6.78 9.45 -12.40
N GLU A 149 -7.25 10.15 -11.37
CA GLU A 149 -6.41 10.90 -10.43
C GLU A 149 -5.51 9.95 -9.62
N VAL A 150 -6.03 8.79 -9.22
CA VAL A 150 -5.31 7.75 -8.48
C VAL A 150 -4.26 7.11 -9.38
N SER A 151 -4.66 6.72 -10.59
CA SER A 151 -3.76 6.13 -11.58
C SER A 151 -2.62 7.07 -11.94
N ARG A 152 -2.91 8.39 -12.02
CA ARG A 152 -1.89 9.41 -12.28
C ARG A 152 -0.86 9.47 -11.17
N VAL A 153 -1.27 9.51 -9.90
CA VAL A 153 -0.34 9.57 -8.75
C VAL A 153 0.58 8.35 -8.74
N PHE A 154 0.05 7.17 -9.01
CA PHE A 154 0.88 5.96 -9.10
C PHE A 154 1.87 6.05 -10.28
N GLY A 155 1.41 6.50 -11.44
CA GLY A 155 2.26 6.69 -12.61
C GLY A 155 3.38 7.72 -12.39
N GLU A 156 3.08 8.86 -11.76
CA GLU A 156 4.07 9.90 -11.44
C GLU A 156 5.15 9.42 -10.46
N CYS A 157 4.80 8.49 -9.56
CA CYS A 157 5.75 7.85 -8.67
C CYS A 157 6.42 6.61 -9.28
N GLY A 158 6.02 6.19 -10.48
CA GLY A 158 6.51 4.99 -11.14
C GLY A 158 6.14 3.70 -10.41
N ILE A 159 4.95 3.67 -9.81
CA ILE A 159 4.47 2.55 -9.01
C ILE A 159 3.61 1.63 -9.85
N THR A 160 3.92 0.35 -9.84
CA THR A 160 3.06 -0.71 -10.37
C THR A 160 2.04 -1.12 -9.33
N VAL A 161 0.78 -1.29 -9.72
CA VAL A 161 -0.26 -1.82 -8.81
C VAL A 161 -0.56 -3.25 -9.21
N GLU A 162 -0.41 -4.17 -8.26
CA GLU A 162 -0.67 -5.60 -8.43
C GLU A 162 -1.85 -5.99 -7.55
N PHE A 163 -2.81 -6.69 -8.13
CA PHE A 163 -4.00 -7.17 -7.42
C PHE A 163 -3.89 -8.66 -7.23
N GLU A 164 -3.99 -9.11 -5.98
CA GLU A 164 -3.99 -10.50 -5.59
C GLU A 164 -5.38 -10.88 -5.07
N PHE A 165 -5.94 -11.95 -5.62
CA PHE A 165 -7.22 -12.50 -5.20
C PHE A 165 -6.96 -13.82 -4.49
N SER A 166 -7.25 -13.88 -3.19
CA SER A 166 -7.01 -15.04 -2.33
C SER A 166 -8.29 -15.59 -1.72
#